data_7f26b3241342f597ca6f038eab4d6a16
#
_entry.id   7f26b3241342f597ca6f038eab4d6a16
#
_cell.length_a   1.000
_cell.length_b   1.000
_cell.length_c   1.000
_cell.angle_alpha   90.00
_cell.angle_beta   90.00
_cell.angle_gamma   90.00
#
_symmetry.space_group_name_H-M   'P 1'
#
loop_
_entity.id
_entity.type
_entity.pdbx_description
1 polymer ?
#
loop_
_entity_poly.entity_id
_entity_poly.type
_entity_poly.pdbx_seq_one_letter_code
_entity_poly.pdbx_strand_id
1 'polypeptide(L)'
;MTKQLRSIIGILFVGLLMFPAIVKADGGGVSLKGNFQSDALVGQLDSVIGATGYNGPFVSNSYLDLSLASQYVTAGARLELLHCPLPGFEDAFAGGGLPNIYVTGKYKWFEATIGNVYDQFGSGFIFRAYEDRPLGVDNSLRGARFVFTPYKGIRLKALGGMQRKYFNYGMNNAFGFDYSQGAVMGADLELNVSEWSKVMQEGGYNLLFGASYVSKYDPDEVIQPSPLYKLNLPQFVGAGDVRVRFQKGGWNALVEYAYKANDPSADNGYIYKPGQAAMLSLAYSQRGMSFLVQAKRSENMSFRSDRTGSGIGGFINHMPAFSMTHTYALAAMYPYATQYGTPKARGEWAFQAEARYTFKRKTPMGGKYGTSFRLNGTYIRGIKANPLETNITGTLQGTNGYTSPFFGFGDETYYLDVHLEFSKKITKTFSMTALYMFQQYNQAVVEGHGWNAAEEGYWFKGSKTADIANSHIGIVELKYKPSKNIGMRGELQYLFTRQDRGQWVYALYEISLFQQAMIEISDLYNADATKQHYYKVAASYNWGTHRVQLSYGRTRAGYNCSGGVCRYVPASKGLALSYSVSF
;
A
#
# COMPACT_ATOMS: atom_id res chain seq x y z
N MET A 1 -10.90 -17.85 -30.38
CA MET A 1 -9.45 -17.75 -30.04
C MET A 1 -8.66 -17.72 -31.33
N THR A 2 -8.18 -16.54 -31.76
CA THR A 2 -7.50 -16.35 -33.04
C THR A 2 -6.16 -17.08 -33.06
N LYS A 3 -5.70 -17.52 -34.26
CA LYS A 3 -4.41 -18.19 -34.45
C LYS A 3 -3.23 -17.40 -33.86
N GLN A 4 -3.31 -16.07 -33.87
CA GLN A 4 -2.31 -15.16 -33.27
C GLN A 4 -2.21 -15.32 -31.74
N LEU A 5 -3.32 -15.51 -31.01
CA LEU A 5 -3.29 -15.67 -29.58
C LEU A 5 -2.64 -17.00 -29.16
N ARG A 6 -2.86 -18.09 -29.93
CA ARG A 6 -2.16 -19.38 -29.74
C ARG A 6 -0.65 -19.29 -29.96
N SER A 7 -0.23 -18.49 -30.96
CA SER A 7 1.21 -18.25 -31.21
C SER A 7 1.88 -17.44 -30.10
N ILE A 8 1.22 -16.39 -29.58
CA ILE A 8 1.77 -15.56 -28.51
C ILE A 8 1.86 -16.34 -27.20
N ILE A 9 0.84 -17.11 -26.85
CA ILE A 9 0.87 -17.99 -25.66
C ILE A 9 1.92 -19.09 -25.83
N GLY A 10 2.04 -19.68 -27.01
CA GLY A 10 3.06 -20.69 -27.31
C GLY A 10 4.49 -20.12 -27.23
N ILE A 11 4.74 -18.94 -27.75
CA ILE A 11 6.06 -18.28 -27.71
C ILE A 11 6.42 -17.87 -26.27
N LEU A 12 5.47 -17.36 -25.48
CA LEU A 12 5.68 -17.06 -24.07
C LEU A 12 5.97 -18.34 -23.26
N PHE A 13 5.25 -19.43 -23.50
CA PHE A 13 5.45 -20.69 -22.77
C PHE A 13 6.74 -21.40 -23.17
N VAL A 14 7.10 -21.42 -24.46
CA VAL A 14 8.35 -22.05 -24.95
C VAL A 14 9.56 -21.17 -24.61
N GLY A 15 9.45 -19.84 -24.70
CA GLY A 15 10.49 -18.91 -24.25
C GLY A 15 10.78 -19.05 -22.74
N LEU A 16 9.76 -19.24 -21.93
CA LEU A 16 9.87 -19.39 -20.47
C LEU A 16 10.58 -20.71 -20.05
N LEU A 17 10.36 -21.79 -20.78
CA LEU A 17 11.00 -23.09 -20.50
C LEU A 17 12.48 -23.14 -20.92
N MET A 18 12.90 -22.26 -21.85
CA MET A 18 14.27 -22.20 -22.37
C MET A 18 15.18 -21.21 -21.62
N PHE A 19 14.63 -20.25 -20.87
CA PHE A 19 15.40 -19.17 -20.25
C PHE A 19 16.38 -19.63 -19.13
N PRO A 20 16.09 -20.61 -18.28
CA PRO A 20 17.04 -21.03 -17.24
C PRO A 20 18.33 -21.67 -17.76
N ALA A 21 18.35 -22.09 -19.03
CA ALA A 21 19.51 -22.81 -19.60
C ALA A 21 20.59 -21.89 -20.22
N ILE A 22 20.32 -20.60 -20.40
CA ILE A 22 21.18 -19.69 -21.18
C ILE A 22 22.04 -18.75 -20.32
N VAL A 23 21.76 -18.61 -19.02
CA VAL A 23 22.46 -17.61 -18.20
C VAL A 23 23.32 -18.27 -17.11
N LYS A 24 24.35 -18.98 -17.50
CA LYS A 24 25.61 -19.13 -16.76
C LYS A 24 26.66 -18.26 -17.43
N ALA A 25 26.66 -16.98 -17.13
CA ALA A 25 27.80 -16.11 -17.42
C ALA A 25 28.79 -16.21 -16.25
N ASP A 26 29.47 -17.31 -16.12
CA ASP A 26 30.69 -17.43 -15.33
C ASP A 26 31.83 -16.81 -16.13
N GLY A 27 32.10 -15.55 -15.90
CA GLY A 27 33.19 -14.83 -16.54
C GLY A 27 33.29 -13.38 -16.12
N GLY A 28 34.01 -13.09 -15.04
CA GLY A 28 34.53 -11.77 -14.80
C GLY A 28 33.59 -10.77 -14.08
N GLY A 29 33.22 -11.02 -12.82
CA GLY A 29 32.75 -9.97 -11.89
C GLY A 29 31.38 -9.34 -12.20
N VAL A 30 30.63 -9.82 -13.19
CA VAL A 30 29.30 -9.34 -13.56
C VAL A 30 28.27 -10.44 -13.30
N SER A 31 27.20 -10.10 -12.56
CA SER A 31 26.08 -11.02 -12.30
C SER A 31 24.82 -10.52 -13.01
N LEU A 32 24.15 -11.42 -13.73
CA LEU A 32 22.81 -11.18 -14.28
C LEU A 32 21.80 -11.89 -13.39
N LYS A 33 20.73 -11.17 -13.02
CA LYS A 33 19.59 -11.69 -12.26
C LYS A 33 18.32 -11.34 -12.99
N GLY A 34 17.34 -12.23 -12.93
CA GLY A 34 16.02 -11.98 -13.49
C GLY A 34 14.92 -12.48 -12.57
N ASN A 35 13.77 -11.86 -12.70
CA ASN A 35 12.54 -12.28 -12.06
C ASN A 35 11.38 -12.12 -13.04
N PHE A 36 10.66 -13.20 -13.29
CA PHE A 36 9.44 -13.17 -14.09
C PHE A 36 8.25 -13.50 -13.19
N GLN A 37 7.18 -12.72 -13.33
CA GLN A 37 5.89 -12.93 -12.66
C GLN A 37 4.78 -12.75 -13.68
N SER A 38 3.78 -13.64 -13.66
CA SER A 38 2.58 -13.51 -14.45
C SER A 38 1.37 -13.98 -13.66
N ASP A 39 0.39 -13.11 -13.53
CA ASP A 39 -0.90 -13.41 -12.93
C ASP A 39 -1.97 -13.33 -14.02
N ALA A 40 -2.78 -14.37 -14.17
CA ALA A 40 -3.77 -14.48 -15.23
C ALA A 40 -5.11 -15.01 -14.71
N LEU A 41 -6.21 -14.63 -15.35
CA LEU A 41 -7.55 -15.10 -15.04
C LEU A 41 -8.29 -15.41 -16.34
N VAL A 42 -8.83 -16.64 -16.43
CA VAL A 42 -9.87 -16.99 -17.38
C VAL A 42 -11.21 -16.74 -16.70
N GLY A 43 -11.80 -15.57 -16.99
CA GLY A 43 -13.01 -15.11 -16.35
C GLY A 43 -14.26 -15.86 -16.80
N GLN A 44 -15.17 -16.09 -15.87
CA GLN A 44 -16.50 -16.60 -16.11
C GLN A 44 -17.54 -15.60 -15.60
N LEU A 45 -18.55 -15.32 -16.38
CA LEU A 45 -19.67 -14.48 -15.95
C LEU A 45 -20.45 -15.16 -14.83
N ASP A 46 -20.80 -14.37 -13.81
CA ASP A 46 -21.63 -14.82 -12.70
C ASP A 46 -22.43 -13.62 -12.15
N SER A 47 -23.64 -13.46 -12.66
CA SER A 47 -24.53 -12.36 -12.29
C SER A 47 -24.95 -12.39 -10.82
N VAL A 48 -24.90 -13.56 -10.18
CA VAL A 48 -25.29 -13.76 -8.77
C VAL A 48 -24.37 -12.98 -7.82
N ILE A 49 -23.07 -12.92 -8.14
CA ILE A 49 -22.09 -12.18 -7.35
C ILE A 49 -21.72 -10.82 -7.97
N GLY A 50 -22.32 -10.46 -9.11
CA GLY A 50 -22.00 -9.23 -9.84
C GLY A 50 -20.73 -9.32 -10.71
N ALA A 51 -20.24 -10.52 -11.02
CA ALA A 51 -19.16 -10.72 -11.98
C ALA A 51 -19.73 -10.70 -13.41
N THR A 52 -20.00 -9.50 -13.93
CA THR A 52 -20.77 -9.27 -15.17
C THR A 52 -19.94 -8.87 -16.37
N GLY A 53 -18.65 -8.57 -16.18
CA GLY A 53 -17.78 -8.15 -17.28
C GLY A 53 -16.30 -8.31 -16.97
N TYR A 54 -15.55 -8.63 -18.03
CA TYR A 54 -14.09 -8.64 -18.06
C TYR A 54 -13.66 -7.98 -19.37
N ASN A 55 -12.48 -7.36 -19.39
CA ASN A 55 -11.89 -6.75 -20.59
C ASN A 55 -11.48 -7.80 -21.66
N GLY A 56 -11.91 -9.06 -21.50
CA GLY A 56 -11.68 -10.18 -22.39
C GLY A 56 -11.85 -11.51 -21.66
N PRO A 57 -11.92 -12.64 -22.39
CA PRO A 57 -12.05 -13.97 -21.78
C PRO A 57 -10.79 -14.42 -21.03
N PHE A 58 -9.64 -13.79 -21.33
CA PHE A 58 -8.36 -14.00 -20.70
C PHE A 58 -7.75 -12.64 -20.36
N VAL A 59 -7.54 -12.39 -19.08
CA VAL A 59 -6.95 -11.16 -18.57
C VAL A 59 -5.66 -11.49 -17.83
N SER A 60 -4.63 -10.65 -17.96
CA SER A 60 -3.33 -10.96 -17.35
C SER A 60 -2.45 -9.73 -17.11
N ASN A 61 -1.68 -9.78 -16.02
CA ASN A 61 -0.61 -8.87 -15.69
C ASN A 61 0.71 -9.64 -15.64
N SER A 62 1.68 -9.29 -16.48
CA SER A 62 2.97 -9.97 -16.57
C SER A 62 4.12 -8.98 -16.46
N TYR A 63 5.16 -9.37 -15.73
CA TYR A 63 6.33 -8.55 -15.43
C TYR A 63 7.61 -9.38 -15.58
N LEU A 64 8.60 -8.82 -16.26
CA LEU A 64 9.95 -9.38 -16.34
C LEU A 64 10.95 -8.32 -15.89
N ASP A 65 11.56 -8.53 -14.73
CA ASP A 65 12.65 -7.69 -14.22
C ASP A 65 13.99 -8.34 -14.57
N LEU A 66 14.89 -7.56 -15.11
CA LEU A 66 16.27 -7.96 -15.39
C LEU A 66 17.20 -6.97 -14.68
N SER A 67 18.26 -7.46 -14.04
CA SER A 67 19.30 -6.63 -13.46
C SER A 67 20.70 -7.21 -13.72
N LEU A 68 21.59 -6.35 -14.13
CA LEU A 68 22.99 -6.61 -14.34
C LEU A 68 23.78 -5.87 -13.26
N ALA A 69 24.57 -6.57 -12.47
CA ALA A 69 25.34 -5.96 -11.39
C ALA A 69 26.82 -6.31 -11.51
N SER A 70 27.66 -5.28 -11.35
CA SER A 70 29.11 -5.39 -11.19
C SER A 70 29.55 -4.71 -9.88
N GLN A 71 30.85 -4.64 -9.62
CA GLN A 71 31.38 -4.03 -8.40
C GLN A 71 30.96 -2.56 -8.21
N TYR A 72 30.85 -1.79 -9.28
CA TYR A 72 30.58 -0.35 -9.24
C TYR A 72 29.31 0.10 -9.95
N VAL A 73 28.75 -0.76 -10.79
CA VAL A 73 27.63 -0.41 -11.65
C VAL A 73 26.53 -1.48 -11.57
N THR A 74 25.30 -1.03 -11.40
CA THR A 74 24.11 -1.86 -11.54
C THR A 74 23.21 -1.24 -12.60
N ALA A 75 22.75 -2.03 -13.56
CA ALA A 75 21.77 -1.61 -14.54
C ALA A 75 20.54 -2.52 -14.44
N GLY A 76 19.36 -1.99 -14.64
CA GLY A 76 18.13 -2.80 -14.63
C GLY A 76 17.12 -2.32 -15.65
N ALA A 77 16.26 -3.26 -16.03
CA ALA A 77 15.13 -2.98 -16.90
C ALA A 77 13.95 -3.86 -16.51
N ARG A 78 12.71 -3.32 -16.61
CA ARG A 78 11.47 -4.07 -16.46
C ARG A 78 10.67 -4.02 -17.73
N LEU A 79 10.28 -5.20 -18.21
CA LEU A 79 9.25 -5.36 -19.22
C LEU A 79 7.92 -5.63 -18.53
N GLU A 80 6.88 -4.90 -18.90
CA GLU A 80 5.50 -5.12 -18.45
C GLU A 80 4.61 -5.44 -19.65
N LEU A 81 3.67 -6.35 -19.43
CA LEU A 81 2.62 -6.67 -20.38
C LEU A 81 1.30 -6.88 -19.63
N LEU A 82 0.42 -5.90 -19.72
CA LEU A 82 -0.94 -5.88 -19.19
C LEU A 82 -1.91 -5.81 -20.38
N HIS A 83 -1.98 -6.89 -21.16
CA HIS A 83 -2.75 -6.89 -22.41
C HIS A 83 -4.25 -6.61 -22.18
N CYS A 84 -4.83 -7.32 -21.22
CA CYS A 84 -6.14 -7.04 -20.64
C CYS A 84 -5.92 -7.12 -19.14
N PRO A 85 -5.88 -6.00 -18.42
CA PRO A 85 -5.51 -6.02 -17.00
C PRO A 85 -6.51 -6.81 -16.16
N LEU A 86 -6.02 -7.36 -15.05
CA LEU A 86 -6.81 -8.08 -14.07
C LEU A 86 -7.94 -7.19 -13.49
N PRO A 87 -9.06 -7.78 -13.02
CA PRO A 87 -10.14 -7.03 -12.39
C PRO A 87 -9.64 -6.11 -11.27
N GLY A 88 -10.13 -4.86 -11.26
CA GLY A 88 -9.71 -3.82 -10.33
C GLY A 88 -8.61 -2.90 -10.85
N PHE A 89 -7.94 -3.24 -11.95
CA PHE A 89 -7.06 -2.32 -12.66
C PHE A 89 -7.87 -1.52 -13.67
N GLU A 90 -7.62 -0.22 -13.75
CA GLU A 90 -8.26 0.67 -14.70
C GLU A 90 -7.78 0.35 -16.14
N ASP A 91 -8.60 0.67 -17.14
CA ASP A 91 -8.26 0.43 -18.55
C ASP A 91 -6.97 1.15 -18.98
N ALA A 92 -6.64 2.26 -18.33
CA ALA A 92 -5.40 3.00 -18.56
C ALA A 92 -4.12 2.19 -18.26
N PHE A 93 -4.23 1.08 -17.49
CA PHE A 93 -3.10 0.16 -17.29
C PHE A 93 -2.87 -0.80 -18.46
N ALA A 94 -3.85 -0.93 -19.36
CA ALA A 94 -3.70 -1.83 -20.50
C ALA A 94 -2.53 -1.40 -21.37
N GLY A 95 -1.54 -2.27 -21.58
CA GLY A 95 -0.37 -1.96 -22.38
C GLY A 95 0.80 -2.91 -22.21
N GLY A 96 1.87 -2.60 -22.92
CA GLY A 96 3.14 -3.31 -22.82
C GLY A 96 4.32 -2.41 -23.15
N GLY A 97 5.43 -2.60 -22.46
CA GLY A 97 6.64 -1.84 -22.71
C GLY A 97 7.70 -1.97 -21.61
N LEU A 98 8.67 -1.07 -21.62
CA LEU A 98 9.79 -0.99 -20.66
C LEU A 98 9.62 0.23 -19.72
N PRO A 99 8.70 0.18 -18.73
CA PRO A 99 8.39 1.33 -17.87
C PRO A 99 9.49 1.67 -16.87
N ASN A 100 10.41 0.76 -16.65
CA ASN A 100 11.50 0.96 -15.73
C ASN A 100 12.82 0.57 -16.39
N ILE A 101 13.71 1.56 -16.52
CA ILE A 101 15.08 1.37 -16.98
C ILE A 101 15.95 2.29 -16.13
N TYR A 102 17.02 1.74 -15.56
CA TYR A 102 17.95 2.53 -14.76
C TYR A 102 19.39 2.02 -14.84
N VAL A 103 20.30 2.93 -14.57
CA VAL A 103 21.72 2.63 -14.33
C VAL A 103 22.15 3.35 -13.05
N THR A 104 22.74 2.61 -12.12
CA THR A 104 23.29 3.13 -10.87
C THR A 104 24.79 2.89 -10.84
N GLY A 105 25.56 3.94 -10.68
CA GLY A 105 26.99 3.90 -10.40
C GLY A 105 27.24 4.22 -8.92
N LYS A 106 28.11 3.44 -8.26
CA LYS A 106 28.50 3.66 -6.86
C LYS A 106 30.00 3.60 -6.70
N TYR A 107 30.55 4.67 -6.13
CA TYR A 107 31.98 4.73 -5.82
C TYR A 107 32.23 5.48 -4.51
N LYS A 108 32.78 4.77 -3.51
CA LYS A 108 33.08 5.32 -2.17
C LYS A 108 31.86 6.02 -1.55
N TRP A 109 31.93 7.33 -1.43
CA TRP A 109 30.95 8.22 -0.78
C TRP A 109 29.87 8.75 -1.74
N PHE A 110 29.92 8.38 -3.01
CA PHE A 110 29.03 8.87 -4.05
C PHE A 110 28.27 7.74 -4.74
N GLU A 111 26.96 7.90 -4.93
CA GLU A 111 26.10 7.04 -5.73
C GLU A 111 25.23 7.90 -6.63
N ALA A 112 25.15 7.54 -7.90
CA ALA A 112 24.31 8.20 -8.88
C ALA A 112 23.44 7.16 -9.61
N THR A 113 22.16 7.42 -9.69
CA THR A 113 21.21 6.65 -10.51
C THR A 113 20.63 7.55 -11.58
N ILE A 114 20.61 7.08 -12.82
CA ILE A 114 19.96 7.74 -13.96
C ILE A 114 18.93 6.77 -14.53
N GLY A 115 17.77 7.30 -14.91
CA GLY A 115 16.62 6.52 -15.38
C GLY A 115 15.46 6.57 -14.38
N ASN A 116 14.80 5.43 -14.16
CA ASN A 116 13.72 5.37 -13.18
C ASN A 116 14.28 5.22 -11.77
N VAL A 117 13.82 6.06 -10.86
CA VAL A 117 14.25 6.08 -9.47
C VAL A 117 13.08 5.92 -8.52
N TYR A 118 13.32 5.16 -7.46
CA TYR A 118 12.47 5.00 -6.29
C TYR A 118 13.23 5.51 -5.08
N ASP A 119 12.60 6.32 -4.25
CA ASP A 119 13.15 6.76 -2.97
C ASP A 119 12.02 7.25 -2.05
N GLN A 120 12.35 7.47 -0.79
CA GLN A 120 11.45 8.01 0.21
C GLN A 120 12.22 8.96 1.13
N PHE A 121 11.57 10.07 1.52
CA PHE A 121 12.06 11.01 2.51
C PHE A 121 11.25 10.85 3.80
N GLY A 122 11.94 10.69 4.93
CA GLY A 122 11.29 10.47 6.22
C GLY A 122 10.29 9.32 6.20
N SER A 123 9.11 9.57 6.75
CA SER A 123 7.97 8.63 6.75
C SER A 123 7.16 8.66 5.44
N GLY A 124 7.55 9.48 4.47
CA GLY A 124 6.87 9.63 3.20
C GLY A 124 5.87 10.78 3.15
N PHE A 125 5.78 11.63 4.16
CA PHE A 125 4.82 12.73 4.24
C PHE A 125 4.87 13.69 3.06
N ILE A 126 6.08 13.92 2.52
CA ILE A 126 6.28 14.83 1.39
C ILE A 126 6.76 14.13 0.11
N PHE A 127 7.40 12.95 0.24
CA PHE A 127 7.89 12.19 -0.91
C PHE A 127 8.01 10.70 -0.63
N ARG A 128 7.38 9.89 -1.49
CA ARG A 128 7.58 8.46 -1.59
C ARG A 128 7.29 7.98 -3.01
N ALA A 129 8.32 7.56 -3.71
CA ALA A 129 8.22 6.84 -4.98
C ALA A 129 8.46 5.35 -4.75
N TYR A 130 7.47 4.52 -5.08
CA TYR A 130 7.50 3.08 -4.81
C TYR A 130 6.64 2.31 -5.81
N GLU A 131 6.76 0.98 -5.77
CA GLU A 131 5.94 0.05 -6.54
C GLU A 131 5.16 -0.86 -5.60
N ASP A 132 3.88 -1.07 -5.91
CA ASP A 132 3.02 -2.11 -5.32
C ASP A 132 2.16 -2.71 -6.44
N ARG A 133 2.61 -3.84 -7.02
CA ARG A 133 1.94 -4.49 -8.16
C ARG A 133 0.51 -4.94 -7.85
N PRO A 134 0.21 -5.56 -6.70
CA PRO A 134 -1.15 -5.91 -6.33
C PRO A 134 -2.11 -4.74 -6.30
N LEU A 135 -1.63 -3.55 -5.95
CA LEU A 135 -2.42 -2.32 -5.98
C LEU A 135 -2.34 -1.57 -7.31
N GLY A 136 -1.44 -1.96 -8.21
CA GLY A 136 -1.19 -1.21 -9.44
C GLY A 136 -0.61 0.17 -9.17
N VAL A 137 0.23 0.31 -8.16
CA VAL A 137 0.95 1.54 -7.86
C VAL A 137 2.37 1.44 -8.41
N ASP A 138 2.76 2.39 -9.23
CA ASP A 138 4.15 2.66 -9.61
C ASP A 138 4.27 4.15 -9.94
N ASN A 139 4.78 4.90 -8.98
CA ASN A 139 4.98 6.35 -9.07
C ASN A 139 6.47 6.72 -9.18
N SER A 140 7.29 5.87 -9.82
CA SER A 140 8.70 6.14 -10.06
C SER A 140 8.92 7.46 -10.79
N LEU A 141 10.05 8.10 -10.52
CA LEU A 141 10.49 9.29 -11.26
C LEU A 141 11.48 8.88 -12.34
N ARG A 142 11.26 9.30 -13.58
CA ARG A 142 12.25 9.21 -14.65
C ARG A 142 13.12 10.46 -14.65
N GLY A 143 14.35 10.27 -14.20
CA GLY A 143 15.28 11.38 -14.03
C GLY A 143 16.60 10.93 -13.44
N ALA A 144 17.04 11.58 -12.37
CA ALA A 144 18.29 11.25 -11.70
C ALA A 144 18.13 11.30 -10.17
N ARG A 145 18.97 10.54 -9.49
CA ARG A 145 19.11 10.52 -8.04
C ARG A 145 20.59 10.44 -7.67
N PHE A 146 20.98 11.24 -6.71
CA PHE A 146 22.34 11.31 -6.18
C PHE A 146 22.32 11.08 -4.67
N VAL A 147 23.27 10.31 -4.18
CA VAL A 147 23.51 10.10 -2.74
C VAL A 147 24.95 10.41 -2.42
N PHE A 148 25.15 11.27 -1.43
CA PHE A 148 26.47 11.68 -0.94
C PHE A 148 26.59 11.30 0.53
N THR A 149 27.66 10.60 0.87
CA THR A 149 28.03 10.27 2.24
C THR A 149 29.46 10.74 2.53
N PRO A 150 29.70 12.07 2.50
CA PRO A 150 31.05 12.65 2.51
C PRO A 150 31.81 12.38 3.80
N TYR A 151 31.07 12.21 4.89
CA TYR A 151 31.61 11.92 6.20
C TYR A 151 30.68 11.00 6.96
N LYS A 152 31.20 10.23 7.93
CA LYS A 152 30.38 9.38 8.78
C LYS A 152 29.29 10.20 9.48
N GLY A 153 28.09 9.65 9.52
CA GLY A 153 26.92 10.30 10.08
C GLY A 153 26.28 11.38 9.21
N ILE A 154 26.82 11.70 8.02
CA ILE A 154 26.22 12.64 7.07
C ILE A 154 25.77 11.89 5.83
N ARG A 155 24.49 12.00 5.49
CA ARG A 155 23.92 11.49 4.25
C ARG A 155 23.06 12.57 3.60
N LEU A 156 23.38 12.92 2.39
CA LEU A 156 22.62 13.85 1.55
C LEU A 156 22.13 13.11 0.33
N LYS A 157 20.84 13.23 0.03
CA LYS A 157 20.23 12.78 -1.20
C LYS A 157 19.72 13.98 -1.99
N ALA A 158 19.78 13.91 -3.30
CA ALA A 158 19.12 14.82 -4.22
C ALA A 158 18.51 14.01 -5.38
N LEU A 159 17.32 14.35 -5.79
CA LEU A 159 16.67 13.69 -6.90
C LEU A 159 15.80 14.66 -7.70
N GLY A 160 15.51 14.28 -8.93
CA GLY A 160 14.56 15.01 -9.75
C GLY A 160 14.19 14.21 -10.98
N GLY A 161 12.97 14.41 -11.45
CA GLY A 161 12.46 13.72 -12.62
C GLY A 161 10.97 13.95 -12.85
N MET A 162 10.49 13.37 -13.92
CA MET A 162 9.08 13.35 -14.30
C MET A 162 8.44 12.08 -13.74
N GLN A 163 7.28 12.21 -13.11
CA GLN A 163 6.59 11.06 -12.53
C GLN A 163 5.96 10.21 -13.62
N ARG A 164 6.09 8.87 -13.48
CA ARG A 164 5.40 7.92 -14.34
C ARG A 164 3.89 8.09 -14.20
N LYS A 165 3.20 8.19 -15.36
CA LYS A 165 1.77 7.97 -15.51
C LYS A 165 1.52 6.56 -16.03
N TYR A 166 0.25 6.22 -16.26
CA TYR A 166 -0.13 4.93 -16.83
C TYR A 166 0.30 4.77 -18.28
N PHE A 167 0.27 3.54 -18.79
CA PHE A 167 0.46 3.28 -20.20
C PHE A 167 -0.57 4.05 -21.03
N ASN A 168 -0.10 4.71 -22.05
CA ASN A 168 -0.97 5.28 -23.07
C ASN A 168 -1.06 4.29 -24.23
N TYR A 169 -2.21 3.61 -24.36
CA TYR A 169 -2.41 2.58 -25.37
C TYR A 169 -2.58 3.20 -26.74
N GLY A 170 -1.50 3.36 -27.44
CA GLY A 170 -1.49 3.53 -28.87
C GLY A 170 -0.39 2.67 -29.44
N MET A 171 -0.69 1.75 -30.32
CA MET A 171 0.28 0.88 -31.00
C MET A 171 1.39 1.65 -31.75
N ASN A 172 1.32 2.97 -31.78
CA ASN A 172 2.30 3.86 -32.38
C ASN A 172 3.47 4.24 -31.47
N ASN A 173 3.40 3.93 -30.17
CA ASN A 173 4.52 4.11 -29.25
C ASN A 173 5.00 2.73 -28.78
N ALA A 174 6.00 2.19 -29.47
CA ALA A 174 6.62 0.90 -29.12
C ALA A 174 7.19 0.84 -27.68
N PHE A 175 7.22 1.97 -26.98
CA PHE A 175 7.67 2.15 -25.61
C PHE A 175 6.65 2.88 -24.72
N GLY A 176 5.40 2.89 -25.09
CA GLY A 176 4.18 3.41 -24.46
C GLY A 176 4.22 3.93 -23.04
N PHE A 177 5.04 4.94 -22.74
CA PHE A 177 5.10 5.53 -21.41
C PHE A 177 4.53 6.94 -21.44
N ASP A 178 3.62 7.18 -20.52
CA ASP A 178 3.21 8.52 -20.20
C ASP A 178 3.88 8.97 -18.89
N TYR A 179 4.42 10.18 -18.94
CA TYR A 179 5.01 10.85 -17.79
C TYR A 179 4.25 12.14 -17.54
N SER A 180 4.28 12.62 -16.30
CA SER A 180 3.74 13.94 -15.96
C SER A 180 4.41 15.01 -16.84
N GLN A 181 3.63 15.99 -17.27
CA GLN A 181 4.19 17.15 -18.01
C GLN A 181 5.04 18.05 -17.11
N GLY A 182 4.83 17.95 -15.78
CA GLY A 182 5.60 18.63 -14.76
C GLY A 182 6.79 17.80 -14.26
N ALA A 183 7.52 18.36 -13.31
CA ALA A 183 8.69 17.74 -12.69
C ALA A 183 8.57 17.73 -11.17
N VAL A 184 9.17 16.71 -10.54
CA VAL A 184 9.34 16.61 -9.09
C VAL A 184 10.82 16.66 -8.78
N MET A 185 11.21 17.52 -7.85
CA MET A 185 12.61 17.68 -7.40
C MET A 185 12.65 17.67 -5.88
N GLY A 186 13.69 17.08 -5.30
CA GLY A 186 13.81 17.02 -3.85
C GLY A 186 15.22 16.78 -3.34
N ALA A 187 15.41 17.14 -2.08
CA ALA A 187 16.63 16.85 -1.33
C ALA A 187 16.30 16.38 0.08
N ASP A 188 17.13 15.51 0.63
CA ASP A 188 17.00 14.93 1.96
C ASP A 188 18.36 14.89 2.64
N LEU A 189 18.46 15.47 3.81
CA LEU A 189 19.65 15.48 4.66
C LEU A 189 19.39 14.67 5.92
N GLU A 190 20.27 13.72 6.22
CA GLU A 190 20.28 12.97 7.46
C GLU A 190 21.62 13.16 8.19
N LEU A 191 21.54 13.52 9.48
CA LEU A 191 22.67 13.74 10.38
C LEU A 191 22.57 12.78 11.56
N ASN A 192 23.39 11.75 11.58
CA ASN A 192 23.52 10.86 12.72
C ASN A 192 24.60 11.38 13.67
N VAL A 193 24.22 12.22 14.62
CA VAL A 193 25.14 12.88 15.55
C VAL A 193 25.81 11.90 16.51
N SER A 194 25.25 10.72 16.71
CA SER A 194 25.86 9.68 17.55
C SER A 194 27.19 9.18 16.98
N GLU A 195 27.37 9.25 15.66
CA GLU A 195 28.61 8.85 15.01
C GLU A 195 29.77 9.82 15.27
N TRP A 196 29.48 11.02 15.82
CA TRP A 196 30.47 12.03 16.13
C TRP A 196 30.88 12.06 17.60
N SER A 197 30.11 11.38 18.48
CA SER A 197 30.35 11.35 19.92
C SER A 197 30.73 9.95 20.40
N LYS A 198 31.93 9.78 20.92
CA LYS A 198 32.36 8.50 21.52
C LYS A 198 31.47 8.11 22.71
N VAL A 199 31.04 9.06 23.53
CA VAL A 199 30.17 8.83 24.68
C VAL A 199 28.79 8.25 24.20
N MET A 200 28.27 8.78 23.12
CA MET A 200 27.00 8.26 22.57
C MET A 200 27.19 6.87 21.97
N GLN A 201 28.28 6.61 21.25
CA GLN A 201 28.58 5.30 20.66
C GLN A 201 28.75 4.22 21.75
N GLU A 202 29.57 4.50 22.76
CA GLU A 202 29.82 3.61 23.89
C GLU A 202 28.56 3.40 24.74
N GLY A 203 27.74 4.43 24.91
CA GLY A 203 26.45 4.37 25.58
C GLY A 203 25.32 3.71 24.77
N GLY A 204 25.56 3.31 23.52
CA GLY A 204 24.58 2.67 22.63
C GLY A 204 23.43 3.58 22.23
N TYR A 205 23.66 4.91 22.18
CA TYR A 205 22.68 5.88 21.69
C TYR A 205 22.79 6.03 20.18
N ASN A 206 21.64 6.10 19.50
CA ASN A 206 21.55 6.50 18.11
C ASN A 206 20.56 7.66 17.99
N LEU A 207 21.07 8.85 17.66
CA LEU A 207 20.27 10.07 17.50
C LEU A 207 20.49 10.62 16.09
N LEU A 208 19.41 10.64 15.32
CA LEU A 208 19.40 11.07 13.93
C LEU A 208 18.46 12.27 13.78
N PHE A 209 18.96 13.33 13.15
CA PHE A 209 18.17 14.45 12.66
C PHE A 209 18.02 14.35 11.16
N GLY A 210 16.83 14.61 10.65
CA GLY A 210 16.55 14.64 9.21
C GLY A 210 15.82 15.92 8.84
N ALA A 211 16.11 16.41 7.64
CA ALA A 211 15.38 17.52 7.02
C ALA A 211 15.27 17.26 5.52
N SER A 212 14.09 17.46 4.96
CA SER A 212 13.83 17.21 3.55
C SER A 212 13.03 18.36 2.94
N TYR A 213 13.21 18.53 1.65
CA TYR A 213 12.41 19.47 0.85
C TYR A 213 12.09 18.83 -0.50
N VAL A 214 10.83 18.99 -0.95
CA VAL A 214 10.37 18.55 -2.26
C VAL A 214 9.60 19.69 -2.90
N SER A 215 9.81 19.90 -4.19
CA SER A 215 9.05 20.83 -5.00
C SER A 215 8.52 20.12 -6.23
N LYS A 216 7.27 20.34 -6.56
CA LYS A 216 6.72 20.01 -7.87
C LYS A 216 6.64 21.26 -8.72
N TYR A 217 6.89 21.09 -10.00
CA TYR A 217 6.56 22.05 -11.06
C TYR A 217 5.39 21.49 -11.86
N ASP A 218 4.30 22.25 -11.95
CA ASP A 218 3.18 22.01 -12.83
C ASP A 218 3.18 23.08 -13.92
N PRO A 219 3.09 22.71 -15.23
CA PRO A 219 2.92 23.69 -16.28
C PRO A 219 1.61 24.47 -16.11
N ASP A 220 1.53 25.61 -16.81
CA ASP A 220 0.33 26.44 -16.78
C ASP A 220 -0.90 25.65 -17.25
N GLU A 221 -1.85 25.52 -16.37
CA GLU A 221 -3.14 24.91 -16.61
C GLU A 221 -4.25 25.94 -16.31
N VAL A 222 -5.23 26.05 -17.19
CA VAL A 222 -6.38 26.91 -16.96
C VAL A 222 -7.53 26.11 -16.41
N ILE A 223 -7.76 26.23 -15.12
CA ILE A 223 -8.96 25.67 -14.47
C ILE A 223 -9.97 26.79 -14.26
N GLN A 224 -11.09 26.66 -14.93
CA GLN A 224 -12.21 27.61 -14.86
C GLN A 224 -13.45 26.93 -14.28
N PRO A 225 -13.61 26.94 -12.93
CA PRO A 225 -14.74 26.28 -12.30
C PRO A 225 -16.10 26.92 -12.60
N SER A 226 -16.10 28.18 -13.01
CA SER A 226 -17.28 28.95 -13.36
C SER A 226 -16.99 29.92 -14.50
N PRO A 227 -17.98 30.26 -15.34
CA PRO A 227 -17.82 31.34 -16.32
C PRO A 227 -17.39 32.68 -15.72
N LEU A 228 -17.57 32.87 -14.42
CA LEU A 228 -17.32 34.13 -13.71
C LEU A 228 -15.88 34.29 -13.25
N TYR A 229 -15.11 33.19 -13.12
CA TYR A 229 -13.72 33.25 -12.65
C TYR A 229 -12.89 32.03 -13.07
N LYS A 230 -11.59 32.22 -13.20
CA LYS A 230 -10.58 31.17 -13.32
C LYS A 230 -9.69 31.14 -12.08
N LEU A 231 -9.09 29.99 -11.80
CA LEU A 231 -8.17 29.84 -10.67
C LEU A 231 -6.77 30.36 -11.04
N ASN A 232 -6.13 31.03 -10.08
CA ASN A 232 -4.72 31.43 -10.19
C ASN A 232 -3.86 30.35 -9.54
N LEU A 233 -3.41 29.39 -10.34
CA LEU A 233 -2.71 28.19 -9.87
C LEU A 233 -1.21 28.43 -9.71
N PRO A 234 -0.58 28.04 -8.58
CA PRO A 234 0.86 28.12 -8.43
C PRO A 234 1.54 27.09 -9.32
N GLN A 235 2.52 27.51 -10.12
CA GLN A 235 3.33 26.59 -10.95
C GLN A 235 4.28 25.74 -10.09
N PHE A 236 4.81 26.32 -9.01
CA PHE A 236 5.68 25.61 -8.07
C PHE A 236 4.99 25.43 -6.74
N VAL A 237 4.98 24.22 -6.23
CA VAL A 237 4.47 23.89 -4.90
C VAL A 237 5.56 23.16 -4.13
N GLY A 238 5.99 23.75 -3.00
CA GLY A 238 6.99 23.17 -2.12
C GLY A 238 6.39 22.49 -0.90
N ALA A 239 7.07 21.44 -0.42
CA ALA A 239 6.79 20.79 0.84
C ALA A 239 8.10 20.51 1.58
N GLY A 240 8.11 20.76 2.89
CA GLY A 240 9.26 20.52 3.76
C GLY A 240 8.93 19.56 4.90
N ASP A 241 9.93 18.85 5.39
CA ASP A 241 9.84 17.85 6.46
C ASP A 241 11.04 17.99 7.38
N VAL A 242 10.80 17.85 8.68
CA VAL A 242 11.86 17.74 9.70
C VAL A 242 11.55 16.58 10.63
N ARG A 243 12.59 15.82 11.01
CA ARG A 243 12.42 14.64 11.84
C ARG A 243 13.57 14.41 12.82
N VAL A 244 13.24 13.82 13.95
CA VAL A 244 14.20 13.37 14.96
C VAL A 244 13.90 11.92 15.30
N ARG A 245 14.91 11.06 15.19
CA ARG A 245 14.83 9.66 15.60
C ARG A 245 15.85 9.39 16.71
N PHE A 246 15.37 8.78 17.77
CA PHE A 246 16.17 8.37 18.90
C PHE A 246 16.05 6.87 19.14
N GLN A 247 17.19 6.19 19.32
CA GLN A 247 17.21 4.77 19.66
C GLN A 247 18.23 4.53 20.78
N LYS A 248 17.84 3.74 21.78
CA LYS A 248 18.73 3.24 22.82
C LYS A 248 18.20 1.94 23.41
N GLY A 249 19.02 0.88 23.37
CA GLY A 249 18.60 -0.42 23.85
C GLY A 249 17.31 -0.90 23.13
N GLY A 250 16.26 -1.16 23.90
CA GLY A 250 14.95 -1.56 23.34
C GLY A 250 14.07 -0.38 22.89
N TRP A 251 14.44 0.87 23.19
CA TRP A 251 13.65 2.06 22.88
C TRP A 251 13.90 2.57 21.48
N ASN A 252 12.83 2.96 20.79
CA ASN A 252 12.86 3.68 19.51
C ASN A 252 11.77 4.76 19.54
N ALA A 253 12.17 6.01 19.33
CA ALA A 253 11.25 7.15 19.26
C ALA A 253 11.47 7.90 17.95
N LEU A 254 10.40 8.35 17.32
CA LEU A 254 10.40 9.19 16.11
C LEU A 254 9.39 10.31 16.31
N VAL A 255 9.83 11.53 16.05
CA VAL A 255 8.99 12.71 15.89
C VAL A 255 9.24 13.27 14.50
N GLU A 256 8.19 13.56 13.76
CA GLU A 256 8.26 14.08 12.39
C GLU A 256 7.17 15.12 12.18
N TYR A 257 7.52 16.23 11.52
CA TYR A 257 6.59 17.28 11.12
C TYR A 257 6.84 17.68 9.68
N ALA A 258 5.77 17.80 8.92
CA ALA A 258 5.81 18.23 7.53
C ALA A 258 4.82 19.35 7.25
N TYR A 259 5.19 20.24 6.35
CA TYR A 259 4.39 21.34 5.86
C TYR A 259 4.42 21.37 4.33
N LYS A 260 3.25 21.54 3.69
CA LYS A 260 3.08 21.69 2.26
C LYS A 260 2.43 23.05 1.96
N ALA A 261 2.99 23.81 1.04
CA ALA A 261 2.36 25.03 0.54
C ALA A 261 0.99 24.74 -0.08
N ASN A 262 0.20 25.78 -0.28
CA ASN A 262 -1.11 25.64 -0.91
C ASN A 262 -0.98 25.05 -2.32
N ASP A 263 -1.80 24.05 -2.56
CA ASP A 263 -1.86 23.28 -3.81
C ASP A 263 -3.32 23.00 -4.18
N PRO A 264 -4.00 23.97 -4.82
CA PRO A 264 -5.37 23.76 -5.29
C PRO A 264 -5.40 22.61 -6.30
N SER A 265 -6.17 21.56 -5.99
CA SER A 265 -6.27 20.34 -6.79
C SER A 265 -7.65 19.71 -6.66
N ALA A 266 -7.97 18.76 -7.51
CA ALA A 266 -9.22 18.01 -7.44
C ALA A 266 -9.41 17.33 -6.07
N ASP A 267 -8.33 16.85 -5.44
CA ASP A 267 -8.37 16.18 -4.15
C ASP A 267 -8.86 17.07 -3.01
N ASN A 268 -8.57 18.37 -3.05
CA ASN A 268 -8.99 19.31 -2.01
C ASN A 268 -10.11 20.28 -2.45
N GLY A 269 -10.74 20.01 -3.60
CA GLY A 269 -11.78 20.85 -4.16
C GLY A 269 -11.28 22.23 -4.60
N TYR A 270 -10.03 22.32 -5.02
CA TYR A 270 -9.37 23.54 -5.50
C TYR A 270 -9.35 24.69 -4.48
N ILE A 271 -9.16 24.39 -3.19
CA ILE A 271 -8.98 25.40 -2.14
C ILE A 271 -7.49 25.75 -1.98
N TYR A 272 -7.19 27.00 -1.57
CA TYR A 272 -5.83 27.51 -1.32
C TYR A 272 -5.38 27.25 0.12
N LYS A 273 -5.70 26.08 0.66
CA LYS A 273 -5.32 25.67 2.00
C LYS A 273 -3.93 25.00 1.98
N PRO A 274 -2.96 25.44 2.77
CA PRO A 274 -1.71 24.70 2.98
C PRO A 274 -1.99 23.37 3.70
N GLY A 275 -1.05 22.42 3.54
CA GLY A 275 -1.09 21.13 4.21
C GLY A 275 -0.12 21.03 5.37
N GLN A 276 -0.42 20.20 6.36
CA GLN A 276 0.49 19.88 7.45
C GLN A 276 0.27 18.48 7.99
N ALA A 277 1.35 17.83 8.42
CA ALA A 277 1.31 16.55 9.08
C ALA A 277 2.28 16.51 10.25
N ALA A 278 1.91 15.84 11.32
CA ALA A 278 2.75 15.58 12.46
C ALA A 278 2.60 14.14 12.93
N MET A 279 3.69 13.51 13.34
CA MET A 279 3.71 12.13 13.84
C MET A 279 4.63 12.01 15.05
N LEU A 280 4.15 11.25 16.03
CA LEU A 280 4.92 10.71 17.13
C LEU A 280 4.81 9.19 17.10
N SER A 281 5.94 8.50 17.18
CA SER A 281 6.00 7.04 17.34
C SER A 281 6.96 6.70 18.47
N LEU A 282 6.51 5.92 19.43
CA LEU A 282 7.30 5.42 20.56
C LEU A 282 7.16 3.91 20.63
N ALA A 283 8.26 3.20 20.49
CA ALA A 283 8.29 1.75 20.60
C ALA A 283 9.34 1.31 21.63
N TYR A 284 9.01 0.22 22.32
CA TYR A 284 9.93 -0.50 23.17
C TYR A 284 9.88 -1.98 22.87
N SER A 285 11.01 -2.64 22.75
CA SER A 285 11.06 -4.08 22.58
C SER A 285 12.19 -4.72 23.37
N GLN A 286 11.86 -5.84 24.00
CA GLN A 286 12.82 -6.74 24.61
C GLN A 286 12.36 -8.19 24.41
N ARG A 287 13.19 -9.14 24.78
CA ARG A 287 12.83 -10.56 24.62
C ARG A 287 11.53 -10.89 25.34
N GLY A 288 10.51 -11.26 24.56
CA GLY A 288 9.19 -11.67 25.03
C GLY A 288 8.21 -10.53 25.34
N MET A 289 8.59 -9.27 25.12
CA MET A 289 7.70 -8.13 25.33
C MET A 289 7.99 -7.02 24.30
N SER A 290 6.94 -6.44 23.75
CA SER A 290 7.05 -5.21 22.99
C SER A 290 5.80 -4.36 23.20
N PHE A 291 5.97 -3.04 23.11
CA PHE A 291 4.85 -2.11 22.98
C PHE A 291 5.16 -1.02 21.95
N LEU A 292 4.12 -0.48 21.37
CA LEU A 292 4.15 0.61 20.41
C LEU A 292 3.00 1.57 20.74
N VAL A 293 3.28 2.86 20.73
CA VAL A 293 2.28 3.93 20.78
C VAL A 293 2.60 4.92 19.68
N GLN A 294 1.60 5.24 18.88
CA GLN A 294 1.74 6.20 17.78
C GLN A 294 0.58 7.16 17.76
N ALA A 295 0.87 8.40 17.36
CA ALA A 295 -0.12 9.44 17.09
C ALA A 295 0.27 10.18 15.81
N LYS A 296 -0.71 10.43 14.95
CA LYS A 296 -0.53 11.19 13.71
C LYS A 296 -1.69 12.17 13.54
N ARG A 297 -1.36 13.38 13.14
CA ARG A 297 -2.31 14.34 12.58
C ARG A 297 -1.93 14.63 11.14
N SER A 298 -2.89 14.63 10.25
CA SER A 298 -2.70 15.11 8.88
C SER A 298 -3.83 16.06 8.50
N GLU A 299 -3.50 17.03 7.67
CA GLU A 299 -4.44 18.02 7.15
C GLU A 299 -4.00 18.43 5.75
N ASN A 300 -4.89 18.27 4.75
CA ASN A 300 -4.68 18.70 3.36
C ASN A 300 -3.32 18.33 2.75
N MET A 301 -2.85 17.12 3.03
CA MET A 301 -1.52 16.64 2.62
C MET A 301 -1.50 15.91 1.28
N SER A 302 -2.62 15.84 0.54
CA SER A 302 -2.59 15.31 -0.82
C SER A 302 -1.61 16.12 -1.67
N PHE A 303 -0.67 15.43 -2.32
CA PHE A 303 0.38 16.01 -3.13
C PHE A 303 0.56 15.18 -4.40
N ARG A 304 0.11 15.73 -5.53
CA ARG A 304 0.11 15.06 -6.84
C ARG A 304 0.95 15.79 -7.84
N SER A 305 1.51 15.06 -8.80
CA SER A 305 2.18 15.62 -9.98
C SER A 305 1.21 16.19 -11.01
N ASP A 306 -0.10 15.90 -10.87
CA ASP A 306 -1.18 16.36 -11.73
C ASP A 306 -2.36 16.80 -10.85
N ARG A 307 -2.75 18.07 -10.87
CA ARG A 307 -3.81 18.62 -9.99
C ARG A 307 -5.19 18.13 -10.34
N THR A 308 -5.42 17.74 -11.59
CA THR A 308 -6.70 17.21 -12.07
C THR A 308 -6.79 15.70 -11.92
N GLY A 309 -5.68 15.05 -11.56
CA GLY A 309 -5.57 13.62 -11.38
C GLY A 309 -6.50 13.08 -10.30
N SER A 310 -7.02 11.89 -10.52
CA SER A 310 -7.92 11.18 -9.62
C SER A 310 -7.41 9.76 -9.33
N GLY A 311 -8.06 9.05 -8.41
CA GLY A 311 -7.70 7.68 -8.06
C GLY A 311 -6.38 7.57 -7.30
N ILE A 312 -5.70 6.44 -7.41
CA ILE A 312 -4.47 6.13 -6.66
C ILE A 312 -3.18 6.52 -7.40
N GLY A 313 -3.28 6.97 -8.64
CA GLY A 313 -2.12 7.38 -9.45
C GLY A 313 -1.67 8.82 -9.18
N GLY A 314 -0.44 9.14 -9.58
CA GLY A 314 0.09 10.50 -9.58
C GLY A 314 0.47 11.08 -8.22
N PHE A 315 0.35 10.37 -7.11
CA PHE A 315 0.81 10.84 -5.80
C PHE A 315 2.34 10.94 -5.73
N ILE A 316 2.84 12.08 -5.24
CA ILE A 316 4.25 12.32 -4.93
C ILE A 316 4.57 11.81 -3.54
N ASN A 317 3.63 11.92 -2.61
CA ASN A 317 3.77 11.54 -1.22
C ASN A 317 2.93 10.31 -0.86
N HIS A 318 3.13 9.81 0.36
CA HIS A 318 2.36 8.72 0.92
C HIS A 318 2.22 8.90 2.43
N MET A 319 0.98 8.90 2.92
CA MET A 319 0.72 8.99 4.36
C MET A 319 0.75 7.60 4.98
N PRO A 320 1.61 7.33 5.98
CA PRO A 320 1.62 6.04 6.65
C PRO A 320 0.29 5.77 7.34
N ALA A 321 -0.27 4.59 7.11
CA ALA A 321 -1.46 4.14 7.83
C ALA A 321 -1.09 3.66 9.24
N PHE A 322 -1.98 3.95 10.20
CA PHE A 322 -1.88 3.41 11.55
C PHE A 322 -2.84 2.24 11.79
N SER A 323 -3.76 1.99 10.85
CA SER A 323 -4.53 0.76 10.83
C SER A 323 -3.66 -0.44 10.48
N MET A 324 -3.87 -1.55 11.17
CA MET A 324 -3.20 -2.80 10.81
C MET A 324 -3.77 -3.38 9.52
N THR A 325 -2.89 -3.94 8.68
CA THR A 325 -3.30 -4.83 7.61
C THR A 325 -3.51 -6.22 8.18
N HIS A 326 -4.76 -6.68 8.19
CA HIS A 326 -5.12 -8.01 8.68
C HIS A 326 -4.97 -9.05 7.58
N THR A 327 -4.46 -10.23 7.94
CA THR A 327 -4.32 -11.38 7.03
C THR A 327 -5.54 -12.31 7.04
N TYR A 328 -6.39 -12.22 8.04
CA TYR A 328 -7.62 -13.00 8.15
C TYR A 328 -8.74 -12.36 7.32
N ALA A 329 -9.46 -13.16 6.57
CA ALA A 329 -10.43 -12.70 5.57
C ALA A 329 -11.51 -11.77 6.14
N LEU A 330 -12.09 -12.12 7.30
CA LEU A 330 -13.13 -11.29 7.91
C LEU A 330 -12.58 -10.09 8.66
N ALA A 331 -11.41 -10.18 9.26
CA ALA A 331 -10.74 -9.04 9.89
C ALA A 331 -10.30 -7.99 8.85
N ALA A 332 -10.00 -8.42 7.62
CA ALA A 332 -9.65 -7.56 6.49
C ALA A 332 -10.88 -7.08 5.69
N MET A 333 -12.12 -7.40 6.11
CA MET A 333 -13.32 -7.07 5.33
C MET A 333 -13.59 -5.57 5.25
N TYR A 334 -13.27 -4.82 6.29
CA TYR A 334 -13.41 -3.37 6.40
C TYR A 334 -12.04 -2.71 6.60
N PRO A 335 -11.24 -2.63 5.54
CA PRO A 335 -9.89 -2.09 5.64
C PRO A 335 -9.92 -0.55 5.65
N TYR A 336 -9.04 0.06 6.45
CA TYR A 336 -8.87 1.51 6.44
C TYR A 336 -7.51 1.90 5.84
N ALA A 337 -7.53 2.87 4.97
CA ALA A 337 -6.34 3.58 4.51
C ALA A 337 -6.55 5.08 4.68
N THR A 338 -5.47 5.81 4.90
CA THR A 338 -5.50 7.26 4.83
C THR A 338 -5.93 7.67 3.43
N GLN A 339 -7.09 8.33 3.33
CA GLN A 339 -7.71 8.61 2.04
C GLN A 339 -7.08 9.83 1.40
N TYR A 340 -6.38 9.61 0.31
CA TYR A 340 -6.09 10.63 -0.67
C TYR A 340 -7.20 10.68 -1.71
N GLY A 341 -7.46 11.87 -2.22
CA GLY A 341 -8.35 12.04 -3.35
C GLY A 341 -9.83 11.84 -3.06
N THR A 342 -10.21 11.73 -1.81
CA THR A 342 -11.60 11.88 -1.46
C THR A 342 -11.82 13.30 -0.91
N PRO A 343 -12.73 14.09 -1.50
CA PRO A 343 -13.08 15.40 -0.96
C PRO A 343 -13.67 15.33 0.46
N LYS A 344 -13.82 14.15 0.99
CA LYS A 344 -14.43 13.80 2.26
C LYS A 344 -13.49 13.90 3.44
N ALA A 345 -12.24 13.44 3.28
CA ALA A 345 -11.25 13.44 4.34
C ALA A 345 -10.29 14.62 4.18
N ARG A 346 -10.59 15.75 4.81
CA ARG A 346 -9.70 16.92 4.87
C ARG A 346 -8.43 16.62 5.64
N GLY A 347 -8.48 15.63 6.49
CA GLY A 347 -7.42 15.17 7.34
C GLY A 347 -7.94 14.28 8.45
N GLU A 348 -7.03 13.76 9.23
CA GLU A 348 -7.34 12.81 10.29
C GLU A 348 -6.42 12.99 11.50
N TRP A 349 -6.95 12.64 12.66
CA TRP A 349 -6.20 12.20 13.81
C TRP A 349 -6.20 10.68 13.84
N ALA A 350 -5.04 10.07 13.88
CA ALA A 350 -4.88 8.63 13.96
C ALA A 350 -4.02 8.25 15.17
N PHE A 351 -4.50 7.31 15.97
CA PHE A 351 -3.84 6.79 17.16
C PHE A 351 -3.75 5.29 17.06
N GLN A 352 -2.62 4.73 17.44
CA GLN A 352 -2.43 3.29 17.55
C GLN A 352 -1.65 2.96 18.82
N ALA A 353 -2.07 1.91 19.50
CA ALA A 353 -1.33 1.30 20.60
C ALA A 353 -1.30 -0.22 20.43
N GLU A 354 -0.11 -0.81 20.50
CA GLU A 354 0.06 -2.26 20.49
C GLU A 354 0.89 -2.70 21.67
N ALA A 355 0.49 -3.77 22.32
CA ALA A 355 1.28 -4.46 23.33
C ALA A 355 1.32 -5.95 23.00
N ARG A 356 2.51 -6.54 23.04
CA ARG A 356 2.73 -7.97 22.90
C ARG A 356 3.50 -8.49 24.10
N TYR A 357 3.05 -9.61 24.65
CA TYR A 357 3.73 -10.29 25.73
C TYR A 357 3.73 -11.80 25.53
N THR A 358 4.90 -12.42 25.71
CA THR A 358 5.07 -13.87 25.65
C THR A 358 5.47 -14.38 27.02
N PHE A 359 4.58 -15.10 27.67
CA PHE A 359 4.83 -15.75 28.95
C PHE A 359 5.95 -16.78 28.84
N LYS A 360 6.87 -16.74 29.79
CA LYS A 360 8.02 -17.66 29.82
C LYS A 360 7.54 -19.11 29.92
N ARG A 361 8.28 -20.01 29.27
CA ARG A 361 8.05 -21.44 29.36
C ARG A 361 8.19 -21.90 30.81
N LYS A 362 7.48 -22.98 31.19
CA LYS A 362 7.43 -23.58 32.53
C LYS A 362 6.85 -22.65 33.60
N THR A 363 6.02 -21.67 33.21
CA THR A 363 5.17 -20.90 34.12
C THR A 363 3.71 -21.32 33.95
N PRO A 364 2.81 -21.04 34.93
CA PRO A 364 1.40 -21.41 34.81
C PRO A 364 0.72 -20.92 33.54
N MET A 365 0.96 -19.65 33.14
CA MET A 365 0.42 -19.06 31.94
C MET A 365 1.19 -19.49 30.66
N GLY A 366 2.50 -19.62 30.75
CA GLY A 366 3.34 -19.97 29.61
C GLY A 366 3.29 -21.43 29.19
N GLY A 367 3.03 -22.34 30.13
CA GLY A 367 3.03 -23.78 29.89
C GLY A 367 4.38 -24.30 29.37
N LYS A 368 4.36 -25.44 28.67
CA LYS A 368 5.59 -26.10 28.18
C LYS A 368 6.30 -25.32 27.06
N TYR A 369 5.56 -24.61 26.20
CA TYR A 369 6.09 -24.01 24.97
C TYR A 369 6.07 -22.48 24.93
N GLY A 370 5.42 -21.84 25.91
CA GLY A 370 5.14 -20.41 25.93
C GLY A 370 3.74 -20.12 25.39
N THR A 371 3.20 -18.98 25.81
CA THR A 371 1.91 -18.45 25.37
C THR A 371 2.10 -16.98 25.07
N SER A 372 1.63 -16.51 23.92
CA SER A 372 1.74 -15.11 23.51
C SER A 372 0.37 -14.46 23.48
N PHE A 373 0.30 -13.23 23.97
CA PHE A 373 -0.84 -12.33 23.82
C PHE A 373 -0.39 -11.11 23.04
N ARG A 374 -1.30 -10.60 22.21
CA ARG A 374 -1.16 -9.35 21.49
C ARG A 374 -2.47 -8.58 21.62
N LEU A 375 -2.37 -7.36 22.11
CA LEU A 375 -3.46 -6.40 22.14
C LEU A 375 -3.08 -5.25 21.22
N ASN A 376 -3.96 -4.90 20.29
CA ASN A 376 -3.81 -3.70 19.47
C ASN A 376 -5.10 -2.90 19.53
N GLY A 377 -4.95 -1.58 19.51
CA GLY A 377 -6.05 -0.65 19.36
C GLY A 377 -5.65 0.45 18.38
N THR A 378 -6.51 0.72 17.41
CA THR A 378 -6.40 1.81 16.46
C THR A 378 -7.65 2.68 16.55
N TYR A 379 -7.50 4.00 16.60
CA TYR A 379 -8.61 4.94 16.57
C TYR A 379 -8.29 6.09 15.62
N ILE A 380 -9.16 6.28 14.64
CA ILE A 380 -8.99 7.32 13.61
C ILE A 380 -10.27 8.14 13.53
N ARG A 381 -10.11 9.45 13.56
CA ARG A 381 -11.21 10.41 13.50
C ARG A 381 -10.84 11.65 12.69
N GLY A 382 -11.86 12.40 12.27
CA GLY A 382 -11.68 13.66 11.55
C GLY A 382 -11.00 14.75 12.38
N ILE A 383 -10.43 15.72 11.70
CA ILE A 383 -9.96 16.97 12.30
C ILE A 383 -11.13 17.94 12.43
N LYS A 384 -11.06 18.85 13.43
CA LYS A 384 -11.98 19.97 13.49
C LYS A 384 -11.69 20.93 12.34
N ALA A 385 -12.71 21.21 11.54
CA ALA A 385 -12.60 22.09 10.39
C ALA A 385 -13.82 23.02 10.35
N ASN A 386 -13.57 24.33 10.36
CA ASN A 386 -14.61 25.36 10.31
C ASN A 386 -14.54 26.03 8.93
N PRO A 387 -15.58 25.90 8.08
CA PRO A 387 -15.62 26.52 6.77
C PRO A 387 -15.46 28.05 6.87
N LEU A 388 -14.75 28.60 5.90
CA LEU A 388 -14.69 30.05 5.69
C LEU A 388 -15.80 30.50 4.74
N GLU A 389 -15.78 31.76 4.37
CA GLU A 389 -16.73 32.31 3.41
C GLU A 389 -16.62 31.63 2.06
N THR A 390 -17.76 31.37 1.44
CA THR A 390 -17.84 30.82 0.10
C THR A 390 -17.54 31.89 -0.95
N ASN A 391 -17.19 31.46 -2.14
CA ASN A 391 -17.05 32.33 -3.31
C ASN A 391 -18.42 32.81 -3.83
N ILE A 392 -18.44 33.58 -4.90
CA ILE A 392 -19.64 34.12 -5.54
C ILE A 392 -20.63 33.07 -6.06
N THR A 393 -20.20 31.80 -6.19
CA THR A 393 -21.05 30.67 -6.60
C THR A 393 -21.50 29.82 -5.41
N GLY A 394 -21.25 30.26 -4.18
CA GLY A 394 -21.65 29.55 -2.97
C GLY A 394 -20.79 28.31 -2.64
N THR A 395 -19.60 28.17 -3.26
CA THR A 395 -18.67 27.06 -3.02
C THR A 395 -17.39 27.54 -2.33
N LEU A 396 -16.58 26.60 -1.81
CA LEU A 396 -15.26 26.92 -1.24
C LEU A 396 -14.15 26.96 -2.30
N GLN A 397 -14.44 26.62 -3.53
CA GLN A 397 -13.49 26.60 -4.64
C GLN A 397 -12.83 27.97 -4.83
N GLY A 398 -11.52 28.02 -4.96
CA GLY A 398 -10.79 29.27 -5.15
C GLY A 398 -10.69 30.14 -3.87
N THR A 399 -11.15 29.66 -2.73
CA THR A 399 -11.02 30.32 -1.41
C THR A 399 -9.94 29.65 -0.56
N ASN A 400 -9.70 30.18 0.65
CA ASN A 400 -8.81 29.52 1.64
C ASN A 400 -9.46 28.30 2.33
N GLY A 401 -10.69 27.95 1.94
CA GLY A 401 -11.41 26.76 2.34
C GLY A 401 -11.91 26.80 3.79
N TYR A 402 -11.06 26.47 4.75
CA TYR A 402 -11.45 26.32 6.16
C TYR A 402 -10.30 26.62 7.11
N THR A 403 -10.64 26.88 8.38
CA THR A 403 -9.67 26.91 9.49
C THR A 403 -9.71 25.60 10.28
N SER A 404 -8.57 25.18 10.80
CA SER A 404 -8.45 23.98 11.63
C SER A 404 -7.47 24.22 12.76
N PRO A 405 -7.92 24.27 14.02
CA PRO A 405 -7.00 24.30 15.16
C PRO A 405 -6.14 23.04 15.19
N PHE A 406 -4.83 23.18 15.44
CA PHE A 406 -3.91 22.04 15.38
C PHE A 406 -4.34 20.87 16.28
N PHE A 407 -4.78 21.13 17.50
CA PHE A 407 -5.28 20.11 18.44
C PHE A 407 -6.80 19.92 18.37
N GLY A 408 -7.46 20.44 17.33
CA GLY A 408 -8.91 20.30 17.16
C GLY A 408 -9.29 18.91 16.66
N PHE A 409 -10.14 18.23 17.41
CA PHE A 409 -10.77 16.97 16.98
C PHE A 409 -12.10 17.27 16.30
N GLY A 410 -12.34 16.61 15.18
CA GLY A 410 -13.65 16.58 14.53
C GLY A 410 -14.62 15.67 15.28
N ASP A 411 -15.89 15.72 14.95
CA ASP A 411 -16.92 14.94 15.65
C ASP A 411 -17.06 13.51 15.10
N GLU A 412 -16.46 13.24 13.94
CA GLU A 412 -16.69 12.03 13.17
C GLU A 412 -15.59 11.01 13.36
N THR A 413 -15.97 9.79 13.77
CA THR A 413 -15.08 8.62 13.78
C THR A 413 -15.01 8.04 12.38
N TYR A 414 -13.79 7.83 11.86
CA TYR A 414 -13.55 7.18 10.58
C TYR A 414 -13.36 5.67 10.73
N TYR A 415 -12.58 5.30 11.74
CA TYR A 415 -12.21 3.91 11.97
C TYR A 415 -11.85 3.66 13.44
N LEU A 416 -12.24 2.52 13.94
CA LEU A 416 -11.78 1.98 15.22
C LEU A 416 -11.60 0.47 15.09
N ASP A 417 -10.51 -0.04 15.61
CA ASP A 417 -10.16 -1.45 15.66
C ASP A 417 -9.53 -1.74 17.02
N VAL A 418 -10.12 -2.65 17.76
CA VAL A 418 -9.52 -3.18 18.99
C VAL A 418 -9.54 -4.69 18.91
N HIS A 419 -8.38 -5.33 18.93
CA HIS A 419 -8.30 -6.78 18.90
C HIS A 419 -7.32 -7.37 19.90
N LEU A 420 -7.69 -8.53 20.40
CA LEU A 420 -6.89 -9.39 21.27
C LEU A 420 -6.59 -10.70 20.54
N GLU A 421 -5.33 -10.99 20.37
CA GLU A 421 -4.84 -12.25 19.82
C GLU A 421 -4.17 -13.09 20.91
N PHE A 422 -4.51 -14.35 20.96
CA PHE A 422 -3.93 -15.37 21.83
C PHE A 422 -3.31 -16.45 20.96
N SER A 423 -2.02 -16.73 21.13
CA SER A 423 -1.31 -17.78 20.40
C SER A 423 -0.62 -18.74 21.35
N LYS A 424 -0.86 -20.04 21.17
CA LYS A 424 -0.31 -21.09 22.03
C LYS A 424 0.13 -22.31 21.23
N LYS A 425 1.35 -22.73 21.48
CA LYS A 425 1.82 -24.05 21.05
C LYS A 425 1.45 -25.08 22.12
N ILE A 426 0.51 -25.98 21.81
CA ILE A 426 -0.06 -26.96 22.75
C ILE A 426 0.86 -28.19 22.84
N THR A 427 1.29 -28.71 21.66
CA THR A 427 2.26 -29.81 21.57
C THR A 427 3.42 -29.42 20.67
N LYS A 428 4.37 -30.33 20.43
CA LYS A 428 5.44 -30.10 19.46
C LYS A 428 4.91 -29.90 18.02
N THR A 429 3.78 -30.52 17.73
CA THR A 429 3.19 -30.61 16.40
C THR A 429 1.90 -29.77 16.24
N PHE A 430 1.28 -29.36 17.34
CA PHE A 430 -0.01 -28.66 17.33
C PHE A 430 0.06 -27.28 17.98
N SER A 431 -0.46 -26.27 17.29
CA SER A 431 -0.60 -24.90 17.79
C SER A 431 -1.97 -24.33 17.44
N MET A 432 -2.41 -23.38 18.24
CA MET A 432 -3.68 -22.67 18.09
C MET A 432 -3.44 -21.16 18.21
N THR A 433 -4.15 -20.40 17.39
CA THR A 433 -4.31 -18.96 17.53
C THR A 433 -5.80 -18.65 17.60
N ALA A 434 -6.18 -17.82 18.56
CA ALA A 434 -7.53 -17.27 18.67
C ALA A 434 -7.45 -15.75 18.66
N LEU A 435 -8.35 -15.09 17.95
CA LEU A 435 -8.44 -13.64 17.88
C LEU A 435 -9.89 -13.22 18.07
N TYR A 436 -10.09 -12.19 18.89
CA TYR A 436 -11.33 -11.44 18.94
C TYR A 436 -11.06 -9.99 18.58
N MET A 437 -11.92 -9.41 17.74
CA MET A 437 -11.81 -8.04 17.24
C MET A 437 -13.16 -7.34 17.31
N PHE A 438 -13.15 -6.11 17.81
CA PHE A 438 -14.24 -5.15 17.63
C PHE A 438 -13.77 -4.08 16.65
N GLN A 439 -14.60 -3.77 15.67
CA GLN A 439 -14.28 -2.82 14.62
C GLN A 439 -15.46 -1.89 14.35
N GLN A 440 -15.16 -0.59 14.20
CA GLN A 440 -16.09 0.40 13.65
C GLN A 440 -15.52 0.91 12.33
N TYR A 441 -16.32 0.88 11.30
CA TYR A 441 -15.93 1.30 9.96
C TYR A 441 -16.97 2.26 9.38
N ASN A 442 -16.55 3.50 9.11
CA ASN A 442 -17.42 4.53 8.56
C ASN A 442 -17.39 4.46 7.02
N GLN A 443 -18.35 3.73 6.43
CA GLN A 443 -18.46 3.56 4.98
C GLN A 443 -18.69 4.89 4.25
N ALA A 444 -19.42 5.82 4.86
CA ALA A 444 -19.67 7.12 4.26
C ALA A 444 -18.38 7.89 4.01
N VAL A 445 -17.44 7.89 4.97
CA VAL A 445 -16.14 8.55 4.83
C VAL A 445 -15.19 7.74 3.95
N VAL A 446 -15.06 6.43 4.21
CA VAL A 446 -14.02 5.62 3.58
C VAL A 446 -14.38 5.23 2.15
N GLU A 447 -15.63 4.82 1.90
CA GLU A 447 -16.09 4.35 0.59
C GLU A 447 -16.92 5.38 -0.16
N GLY A 448 -17.38 6.42 0.52
CA GLY A 448 -18.17 7.47 -0.08
C GLY A 448 -19.65 7.17 -0.20
N HIS A 449 -20.15 6.27 0.57
CA HIS A 449 -21.56 5.97 0.60
C HIS A 449 -22.37 7.16 1.15
N GLY A 450 -23.53 7.45 0.54
CA GLY A 450 -24.43 8.52 0.99
C GLY A 450 -23.92 9.96 0.83
N TRP A 451 -22.78 10.14 0.17
CA TRP A 451 -22.26 11.47 -0.07
C TRP A 451 -22.91 12.13 -1.30
N ASN A 452 -23.48 13.29 -1.12
CA ASN A 452 -24.08 14.09 -2.18
C ASN A 452 -23.30 15.39 -2.38
N ALA A 453 -22.50 15.44 -3.44
CA ALA A 453 -21.69 16.61 -3.79
C ALA A 453 -22.52 17.86 -4.10
N ALA A 454 -23.74 17.69 -4.60
CA ALA A 454 -24.62 18.81 -4.96
C ALA A 454 -25.24 19.49 -3.74
N GLU A 455 -25.51 18.73 -2.66
CA GLU A 455 -26.12 19.26 -1.43
C GLU A 455 -25.07 19.82 -0.47
N GLU A 456 -23.89 19.22 -0.43
CA GLU A 456 -22.86 19.53 0.57
C GLU A 456 -21.66 20.28 0.00
N GLY A 457 -21.61 20.43 -1.32
CA GLY A 457 -20.45 20.99 -2.02
C GLY A 457 -19.21 20.13 -1.76
N TYR A 458 -18.07 20.77 -1.56
CA TYR A 458 -16.82 20.09 -1.15
C TYR A 458 -16.70 19.93 0.39
N TRP A 459 -17.78 20.19 1.11
CA TRP A 459 -17.81 20.10 2.56
C TRP A 459 -18.62 18.88 2.99
N PHE A 460 -17.95 17.87 3.50
CA PHE A 460 -18.58 16.67 3.99
C PHE A 460 -19.28 16.93 5.33
N LYS A 461 -20.60 16.75 5.36
CA LYS A 461 -21.37 16.59 6.59
C LYS A 461 -21.63 15.11 6.74
N GLY A 462 -20.86 14.42 7.60
CA GLY A 462 -20.97 12.99 7.77
C GLY A 462 -22.41 12.52 7.93
N SER A 463 -22.73 11.39 7.31
CA SER A 463 -23.96 10.66 7.64
C SER A 463 -23.82 10.14 9.07
N LYS A 464 -24.58 10.70 9.99
CA LYS A 464 -24.37 10.48 11.44
C LYS A 464 -24.64 9.05 11.91
N THR A 465 -25.28 8.18 11.12
CA THR A 465 -25.75 6.89 11.65
C THR A 465 -25.89 5.75 10.64
N ALA A 466 -26.12 5.99 9.36
CA ALA A 466 -26.58 4.93 8.45
C ALA A 466 -25.45 3.98 7.98
N ASP A 467 -24.20 4.47 7.90
CA ASP A 467 -23.12 3.77 7.21
C ASP A 467 -21.91 3.45 8.11
N ILE A 468 -22.10 3.43 9.44
CA ILE A 468 -21.08 2.96 10.36
C ILE A 468 -21.32 1.48 10.68
N ALA A 469 -20.49 0.62 10.11
CA ALA A 469 -20.52 -0.81 10.41
C ALA A 469 -19.80 -1.08 11.74
N ASN A 470 -20.54 -1.60 12.71
CA ASN A 470 -20.02 -2.06 14.00
C ASN A 470 -19.91 -3.59 13.96
N SER A 471 -18.71 -4.12 13.96
CA SER A 471 -18.46 -5.54 13.74
C SER A 471 -17.77 -6.18 14.93
N HIS A 472 -18.24 -7.40 15.29
CA HIS A 472 -17.57 -8.30 16.22
C HIS A 472 -17.04 -9.49 15.43
N ILE A 473 -15.75 -9.76 15.51
CA ILE A 473 -15.09 -10.77 14.70
C ILE A 473 -14.37 -11.75 15.61
N GLY A 474 -14.72 -13.02 15.50
CA GLY A 474 -14.07 -14.13 16.18
C GLY A 474 -13.33 -15.01 15.19
N ILE A 475 -12.07 -15.36 15.49
CA ILE A 475 -11.21 -16.17 14.61
C ILE A 475 -10.53 -17.26 15.45
N VAL A 476 -10.51 -18.47 14.91
CA VAL A 476 -9.74 -19.59 15.46
C VAL A 476 -8.95 -20.23 14.32
N GLU A 477 -7.64 -20.31 14.51
CA GLU A 477 -6.71 -20.98 13.60
C GLU A 477 -6.02 -22.12 14.32
N LEU A 478 -6.02 -23.30 13.70
CA LEU A 478 -5.37 -24.52 14.18
C LEU A 478 -4.31 -24.95 13.19
N LYS A 479 -3.09 -25.20 13.67
CA LYS A 479 -1.98 -25.72 12.86
C LYS A 479 -1.50 -27.05 13.43
N TYR A 480 -1.46 -28.06 12.56
CA TYR A 480 -0.96 -29.40 12.89
C TYR A 480 0.15 -29.83 11.93
N LYS A 481 1.33 -30.10 12.47
CA LYS A 481 2.52 -30.55 11.71
C LYS A 481 2.97 -31.91 12.24
N PRO A 482 2.35 -33.03 11.80
CA PRO A 482 2.70 -34.37 12.24
C PRO A 482 4.13 -34.77 11.86
N SER A 483 4.63 -34.26 10.74
CA SER A 483 5.98 -34.51 10.25
C SER A 483 6.61 -33.26 9.62
N LYS A 484 7.86 -33.35 9.20
CA LYS A 484 8.52 -32.28 8.43
C LYS A 484 7.90 -32.09 7.05
N ASN A 485 7.26 -33.13 6.52
CA ASN A 485 6.75 -33.18 5.15
C ASN A 485 5.24 -32.89 5.06
N ILE A 486 4.54 -32.84 6.18
CA ILE A 486 3.08 -32.62 6.20
C ILE A 486 2.77 -31.50 7.19
N GLY A 487 2.10 -30.48 6.72
CA GLY A 487 1.49 -29.41 7.52
C GLY A 487 0.01 -29.28 7.18
N MET A 488 -0.81 -29.09 8.17
CA MET A 488 -2.25 -28.83 8.03
C MET A 488 -2.60 -27.54 8.76
N ARG A 489 -3.48 -26.75 8.18
CA ARG A 489 -4.03 -25.53 8.76
C ARG A 489 -5.54 -25.53 8.57
N GLY A 490 -6.26 -25.36 9.65
CA GLY A 490 -7.70 -25.14 9.66
C GLY A 490 -7.99 -23.76 10.23
N GLU A 491 -8.92 -23.03 9.66
CA GLU A 491 -9.29 -21.70 10.10
C GLU A 491 -10.80 -21.54 10.03
N LEU A 492 -11.38 -21.00 11.11
CA LEU A 492 -12.78 -20.63 11.17
C LEU A 492 -12.90 -19.21 11.68
N GLN A 493 -13.67 -18.39 10.95
CA GLN A 493 -13.92 -16.99 11.30
C GLN A 493 -15.42 -16.73 11.28
N TYR A 494 -15.87 -15.85 12.15
CA TYR A 494 -17.25 -15.36 12.20
C TYR A 494 -17.26 -13.86 12.43
N LEU A 495 -17.99 -13.13 11.60
CA LEU A 495 -18.24 -11.70 11.70
C LEU A 495 -19.72 -11.47 11.96
N PHE A 496 -20.01 -10.78 13.05
CA PHE A 496 -21.35 -10.32 13.41
C PHE A 496 -21.42 -8.80 13.26
N THR A 497 -22.36 -8.32 12.46
CA THR A 497 -22.78 -6.91 12.38
C THR A 497 -24.26 -6.84 12.07
N ARG A 498 -24.90 -5.72 12.41
CA ARG A 498 -26.30 -5.41 12.04
C ARG A 498 -26.38 -4.45 10.86
N GLN A 499 -25.25 -3.97 10.41
CA GLN A 499 -25.11 -2.99 9.32
C GLN A 499 -24.58 -3.67 8.06
N ASP A 500 -24.50 -2.93 6.94
CA ASP A 500 -24.01 -3.38 5.66
C ASP A 500 -24.72 -4.67 5.19
N ARG A 501 -23.96 -5.73 4.93
CA ARG A 501 -24.48 -7.02 4.47
C ARG A 501 -24.73 -8.04 5.59
N GLY A 502 -24.64 -7.61 6.85
CA GLY A 502 -24.90 -8.48 8.00
C GLY A 502 -23.77 -9.48 8.28
N GLN A 503 -24.14 -10.69 8.66
CA GLN A 503 -23.24 -11.71 9.21
C GLN A 503 -22.48 -12.47 8.13
N TRP A 504 -21.23 -12.85 8.46
CA TRP A 504 -20.37 -13.62 7.58
C TRP A 504 -19.66 -14.75 8.31
N VAL A 505 -19.46 -15.84 7.59
CA VAL A 505 -18.69 -17.01 8.05
C VAL A 505 -17.58 -17.26 7.04
N TYR A 506 -16.38 -17.53 7.51
CA TYR A 506 -15.27 -17.98 6.66
C TYR A 506 -14.66 -19.26 7.23
N ALA A 507 -14.45 -20.23 6.37
CA ALA A 507 -13.74 -21.46 6.70
C ALA A 507 -12.63 -21.71 5.68
N LEU A 508 -11.48 -22.19 6.17
CA LEU A 508 -10.35 -22.56 5.33
C LEU A 508 -9.74 -23.87 5.85
N TYR A 509 -9.37 -24.73 4.92
CA TYR A 509 -8.51 -25.87 5.14
C TYR A 509 -7.35 -25.87 4.15
N GLU A 510 -6.14 -26.01 4.65
CA GLU A 510 -4.91 -26.04 3.89
C GLU A 510 -4.08 -27.26 4.28
N ILE A 511 -3.55 -27.95 3.29
CA ILE A 511 -2.55 -29.01 3.49
C ILE A 511 -1.30 -28.68 2.67
N SER A 512 -0.15 -28.68 3.34
CA SER A 512 1.16 -28.55 2.72
C SER A 512 1.90 -29.88 2.74
N LEU A 513 2.46 -30.27 1.58
CA LEU A 513 3.10 -31.55 1.34
C LEU A 513 4.54 -31.33 0.87
N PHE A 514 5.47 -32.07 1.48
CA PHE A 514 6.90 -32.10 1.10
C PHE A 514 7.57 -30.71 1.06
N GLN A 515 6.98 -29.69 1.74
CA GLN A 515 7.41 -28.28 1.70
C GLN A 515 7.34 -27.64 0.29
N GLN A 516 6.85 -28.34 -0.70
CA GLN A 516 6.78 -27.92 -2.10
C GLN A 516 5.35 -27.70 -2.59
N ALA A 517 4.45 -28.60 -2.23
CA ALA A 517 3.04 -28.54 -2.68
C ALA A 517 2.13 -28.05 -1.56
N MET A 518 1.10 -27.29 -1.92
CA MET A 518 0.05 -26.85 -1.01
C MET A 518 -1.29 -26.93 -1.75
N ILE A 519 -2.30 -27.41 -1.06
CA ILE A 519 -3.70 -27.40 -1.50
C ILE A 519 -4.50 -26.62 -0.47
N GLU A 520 -5.33 -25.71 -0.92
CA GLU A 520 -6.20 -24.85 -0.12
C GLU A 520 -7.65 -25.01 -0.60
N ILE A 521 -8.56 -25.11 0.32
CA ILE A 521 -10.00 -25.03 0.08
C ILE A 521 -10.56 -24.02 1.08
N SER A 522 -11.29 -23.03 0.60
CA SER A 522 -11.91 -22.02 1.46
C SER A 522 -13.30 -21.63 0.95
N ASP A 523 -14.13 -21.17 1.87
CA ASP A 523 -15.45 -20.60 1.56
C ASP A 523 -15.74 -19.41 2.47
N LEU A 524 -16.16 -18.32 1.87
CA LEU A 524 -16.68 -17.13 2.54
C LEU A 524 -18.16 -17.03 2.26
N TYR A 525 -18.99 -17.16 3.29
CA TYR A 525 -20.43 -17.18 3.20
C TYR A 525 -21.05 -15.95 3.87
N ASN A 526 -21.91 -15.22 3.14
CA ASN A 526 -22.77 -14.20 3.74
C ASN A 526 -24.07 -14.84 4.24
N ALA A 527 -24.29 -14.81 5.55
CA ALA A 527 -25.42 -15.50 6.17
C ALA A 527 -26.74 -14.69 6.16
N ASP A 528 -26.67 -13.39 5.87
CA ASP A 528 -27.82 -12.50 5.95
C ASP A 528 -28.30 -11.98 4.58
N ALA A 529 -27.71 -10.89 4.10
CA ALA A 529 -28.28 -10.10 3.01
C ALA A 529 -28.25 -10.81 1.67
N THR A 530 -27.16 -11.46 1.32
CA THR A 530 -27.01 -12.06 -0.02
C THR A 530 -27.12 -13.57 -0.03
N LYS A 531 -26.84 -14.24 1.07
CA LYS A 531 -26.79 -15.71 1.20
C LYS A 531 -25.90 -16.36 0.14
N GLN A 532 -24.80 -15.68 -0.21
CA GLN A 532 -23.87 -16.07 -1.25
C GLN A 532 -22.62 -16.74 -0.70
N HIS A 533 -22.16 -17.76 -1.44
CA HIS A 533 -20.89 -18.43 -1.23
C HIS A 533 -19.82 -17.91 -2.18
N TYR A 534 -18.66 -17.60 -1.62
CA TYR A 534 -17.44 -17.22 -2.34
C TYR A 534 -16.37 -18.29 -2.07
N TYR A 535 -16.58 -19.44 -2.70
CA TYR A 535 -15.71 -20.61 -2.56
C TYR A 535 -14.43 -20.45 -3.39
N LYS A 536 -13.36 -21.03 -2.93
CA LYS A 536 -12.07 -21.08 -3.63
C LYS A 536 -11.39 -22.42 -3.38
N VAL A 537 -10.89 -23.03 -4.46
CA VAL A 537 -9.96 -24.16 -4.41
C VAL A 537 -8.67 -23.71 -5.06
N ALA A 538 -7.53 -23.92 -4.41
CA ALA A 538 -6.23 -23.56 -4.96
C ALA A 538 -5.21 -24.67 -4.71
N ALA A 539 -4.30 -24.82 -5.66
CA ALA A 539 -3.12 -25.66 -5.53
C ALA A 539 -1.88 -24.87 -5.92
N SER A 540 -0.80 -25.00 -5.16
CA SER A 540 0.48 -24.39 -5.50
C SER A 540 1.61 -25.41 -5.42
N TYR A 541 2.61 -25.22 -6.26
CA TYR A 541 3.80 -26.05 -6.30
C TYR A 541 5.05 -25.20 -6.51
N ASN A 542 6.06 -25.46 -5.67
CA ASN A 542 7.35 -24.79 -5.72
C ASN A 542 8.45 -25.80 -6.08
N TRP A 543 9.27 -25.49 -7.09
CA TRP A 543 10.43 -26.30 -7.44
C TRP A 543 11.61 -25.42 -7.84
N GLY A 544 12.73 -25.59 -7.17
CA GLY A 544 13.87 -24.71 -7.34
C GLY A 544 13.48 -23.25 -7.09
N THR A 545 13.62 -22.40 -8.11
CA THR A 545 13.26 -20.98 -8.08
C THR A 545 11.87 -20.67 -8.67
N HIS A 546 11.13 -21.71 -9.06
CA HIS A 546 9.81 -21.59 -9.68
C HIS A 546 8.71 -21.75 -8.65
N ARG A 547 7.64 -20.98 -8.81
CA ARG A 547 6.37 -21.14 -8.12
C ARG A 547 5.22 -21.06 -9.10
N VAL A 548 4.33 -22.03 -9.06
CA VAL A 548 3.04 -22.01 -9.78
C VAL A 548 1.92 -22.14 -8.78
N GLN A 549 0.85 -21.39 -9.00
CA GLN A 549 -0.40 -21.50 -8.25
C GLN A 549 -1.56 -21.49 -9.24
N LEU A 550 -2.44 -22.46 -9.12
CA LEU A 550 -3.68 -22.56 -9.87
C LEU A 550 -4.84 -22.46 -8.88
N SER A 551 -5.85 -21.66 -9.18
CA SER A 551 -7.04 -21.57 -8.33
C SER A 551 -8.30 -21.38 -9.16
N TYR A 552 -9.41 -21.89 -8.63
CA TYR A 552 -10.74 -21.71 -9.19
C TYR A 552 -11.71 -21.30 -8.08
N GLY A 553 -12.52 -20.30 -8.36
CA GLY A 553 -13.53 -19.88 -7.38
C GLY A 553 -14.20 -18.55 -7.71
N ARG A 554 -14.90 -18.04 -6.70
CA ARG A 554 -15.58 -16.75 -6.66
C ARG A 554 -14.84 -15.80 -5.73
N THR A 555 -14.61 -14.58 -6.16
CA THR A 555 -14.05 -13.50 -5.34
C THR A 555 -15.10 -12.43 -5.12
N ARG A 556 -15.29 -12.01 -3.88
CA ARG A 556 -16.18 -10.92 -3.50
C ARG A 556 -15.63 -9.57 -3.99
N ALA A 557 -16.52 -8.68 -4.41
CA ALA A 557 -16.16 -7.28 -4.58
C ALA A 557 -15.79 -6.64 -3.25
N GLY A 558 -14.77 -5.79 -3.26
CA GLY A 558 -14.34 -5.08 -2.06
C GLY A 558 -13.00 -4.36 -2.25
N TYR A 559 -12.52 -3.75 -1.18
CA TYR A 559 -11.24 -3.05 -1.20
C TYR A 559 -10.08 -3.99 -0.88
N ASN A 560 -9.03 -3.93 -1.69
CA ASN A 560 -7.73 -4.52 -1.43
C ASN A 560 -6.79 -3.41 -0.98
N CYS A 561 -6.24 -3.51 0.23
CA CYS A 561 -5.43 -2.47 0.84
C CYS A 561 -4.05 -2.98 1.23
N SER A 562 -3.04 -2.17 0.98
CA SER A 562 -1.64 -2.41 1.35
C SER A 562 -0.98 -1.07 1.70
N GLY A 563 -0.25 -1.04 2.83
CA GLY A 563 0.56 0.11 3.21
C GLY A 563 -0.17 1.45 3.33
N GLY A 564 -1.50 1.45 3.51
CA GLY A 564 -2.30 2.68 3.62
C GLY A 564 -2.89 3.17 2.29
N VAL A 565 -2.84 2.36 1.24
CA VAL A 565 -3.52 2.61 -0.04
C VAL A 565 -4.51 1.48 -0.29
N CYS A 566 -5.70 1.81 -0.76
CA CYS A 566 -6.75 0.86 -1.10
C CYS A 566 -7.16 0.98 -2.57
N ARG A 567 -7.37 -0.17 -3.20
CA ARG A 567 -7.96 -0.28 -4.53
C ARG A 567 -9.25 -1.09 -4.45
N TYR A 568 -10.31 -0.61 -5.07
CA TYR A 568 -11.53 -1.40 -5.24
C TYR A 568 -11.30 -2.48 -6.29
N VAL A 569 -11.63 -3.72 -5.94
CA VAL A 569 -11.59 -4.88 -6.84
C VAL A 569 -13.01 -5.39 -7.05
N PRO A 570 -13.51 -5.43 -8.29
CA PRO A 570 -14.85 -5.96 -8.58
C PRO A 570 -14.92 -7.46 -8.31
N ALA A 571 -16.14 -7.96 -8.14
CA ALA A 571 -16.36 -9.39 -8.02
C ALA A 571 -15.87 -10.14 -9.26
N SER A 572 -15.30 -11.31 -9.06
CA SER A 572 -14.82 -12.15 -10.16
C SER A 572 -15.06 -13.63 -9.88
N LYS A 573 -15.14 -14.41 -10.97
CA LYS A 573 -15.19 -15.87 -10.96
C LYS A 573 -14.34 -16.40 -12.09
N GLY A 574 -13.63 -17.48 -11.87
CA GLY A 574 -12.86 -18.11 -12.95
C GLY A 574 -11.70 -18.94 -12.48
N LEU A 575 -10.91 -19.37 -13.46
CA LEU A 575 -9.67 -20.08 -13.27
C LEU A 575 -8.51 -19.08 -13.27
N ALA A 576 -7.83 -18.92 -12.14
CA ALA A 576 -6.69 -18.04 -12.01
C ALA A 576 -5.39 -18.84 -11.97
N LEU A 577 -4.36 -18.32 -12.65
CA LEU A 577 -3.00 -18.86 -12.68
C LEU A 577 -2.04 -17.76 -12.23
N SER A 578 -1.19 -18.06 -11.24
CA SER A 578 -0.05 -17.23 -10.88
C SER A 578 1.23 -18.05 -11.07
N TYR A 579 2.19 -17.48 -11.78
CA TYR A 579 3.50 -18.09 -11.99
C TYR A 579 4.60 -17.08 -11.71
N SER A 580 5.63 -17.52 -10.99
CA SER A 580 6.84 -16.71 -10.78
C SER A 580 8.09 -17.57 -10.83
N VAL A 581 9.18 -16.97 -11.33
CA VAL A 581 10.51 -17.58 -11.37
C VAL A 581 11.59 -16.54 -11.20
N SER A 582 12.63 -16.86 -10.43
CA SER A 582 13.84 -16.04 -10.28
C SER A 582 15.06 -16.83 -10.81
N PHE A 583 15.97 -16.17 -11.47
CA PHE A 583 17.17 -16.77 -12.06
C PHE A 583 18.39 -15.84 -12.01
#